data_2950b76e8b3bcdd31c0440036075d5b7
#
_entry.id   2950b76e8b3bcdd31c0440036075d5b7
#
_cell.length_a   1.000
_cell.length_b   1.000
_cell.length_c   1.000
_cell.angle_alpha   90.00
_cell.angle_beta   90.00
_cell.angle_gamma   90.00
#
_symmetry.space_group_name_H-M   'P 1'
#
loop_
_entity.id
_entity.type
_entity.pdbx_description
1 polymer ?
#
loop_
_entity_poly.entity_id
_entity_poly.type
_entity_poly.pdbx_seq_one_letter_code
_entity_poly.pdbx_strand_id
1 'polypeptide(L)'
;MRRTFNLLLLSFLCTLAAFAAPGELKEKLAALKGITSVEQLESDVYPEKYLVRITQLVDPKNPEAGTFTQRVVVGHVGFDRPTVIVTEGYGGAYALNPKYEEELTKLLNANLVFVEYRYFLESTPEPCNWDYLTAENSAYDLHNVNQTFKQLYTGKWISTGISKGGQTTMLYRAFFPDDVDISVPYVGPLCKGVEDGRHEPFLRKVGRKQERRKIEAFQKEVLKRKEEILPLLEAFSKEKNLEYRIPMPEVLDYCVLEYPFALWQWG
;
A
#
# COMPACT_ATOMS: atom_id res chain seq x y z
N MET A 1 32.86 61.88 -37.65
CA MET A 1 32.83 61.01 -36.45
C MET A 1 31.38 60.69 -36.15
N ARG A 2 30.91 59.47 -36.54
CA ARG A 2 29.57 58.95 -36.25
C ARG A 2 29.74 57.91 -35.16
N ARG A 3 29.15 58.14 -33.98
CA ARG A 3 29.05 57.15 -32.88
C ARG A 3 27.79 56.31 -33.11
N THR A 4 27.97 55.06 -33.39
CA THR A 4 26.91 54.03 -33.38
C THR A 4 26.66 53.55 -31.98
N PHE A 5 25.43 53.73 -31.51
CA PHE A 5 24.94 53.24 -30.21
C PHE A 5 24.40 51.83 -30.44
N ASN A 6 25.10 50.82 -29.89
CA ASN A 6 24.58 49.44 -29.89
C ASN A 6 23.66 49.28 -28.67
N LEU A 7 22.35 49.13 -28.93
CA LEU A 7 21.41 48.67 -27.93
C LEU A 7 21.52 47.16 -27.78
N LEU A 8 22.06 46.69 -26.67
CA LEU A 8 21.93 45.29 -26.25
C LEU A 8 20.55 45.10 -25.65
N LEU A 9 19.68 44.38 -26.40
CA LEU A 9 18.40 43.92 -25.92
C LEU A 9 18.64 42.66 -25.06
N LEU A 10 18.66 42.81 -23.72
CA LEU A 10 18.67 41.68 -22.78
C LEU A 10 17.29 41.08 -22.73
N SER A 11 17.07 40.00 -23.47
CA SER A 11 15.86 39.18 -23.34
C SER A 11 15.93 38.37 -22.04
N PHE A 12 15.24 38.85 -21.03
CA PHE A 12 14.98 38.12 -19.79
C PHE A 12 13.94 37.04 -20.12
N LEU A 13 14.41 35.81 -20.41
CA LEU A 13 13.52 34.66 -20.46
C LEU A 13 13.10 34.34 -19.01
N CYS A 14 11.99 34.91 -18.56
CA CYS A 14 11.29 34.42 -17.39
C CYS A 14 10.71 33.04 -17.76
N THR A 15 11.37 31.97 -17.33
CA THR A 15 10.73 30.66 -17.21
C THR A 15 9.69 30.78 -16.10
N LEU A 16 8.46 31.08 -16.48
CA LEU A 16 7.30 30.89 -15.61
C LEU A 16 7.22 29.38 -15.35
N ALA A 17 7.71 28.96 -14.18
CA ALA A 17 7.24 27.70 -13.60
C ALA A 17 5.72 27.86 -13.45
N ALA A 18 4.96 27.20 -14.31
CA ALA A 18 3.51 27.15 -14.21
C ALA A 18 3.21 26.37 -12.92
N PHE A 19 3.05 27.08 -11.82
CA PHE A 19 2.37 26.55 -10.66
C PHE A 19 0.92 26.32 -11.11
N ALA A 20 0.46 25.08 -11.09
CA ALA A 20 -0.94 24.76 -11.33
C ALA A 20 -1.79 25.62 -10.37
N ALA A 21 -2.90 26.18 -10.86
CA ALA A 21 -3.80 26.95 -10.01
C ALA A 21 -4.31 26.05 -8.86
N PRO A 22 -4.43 26.57 -7.64
CA PRO A 22 -4.97 25.80 -6.53
C PRO A 22 -6.33 25.20 -6.90
N GLY A 23 -6.46 23.86 -6.82
CA GLY A 23 -7.69 23.13 -7.19
C GLY A 23 -7.69 22.49 -8.59
N GLU A 24 -6.75 22.83 -9.48
CA GLU A 24 -6.67 22.22 -10.82
C GLU A 24 -6.51 20.70 -10.74
N LEU A 25 -5.66 20.19 -9.86
CA LEU A 25 -5.47 18.75 -9.69
C LEU A 25 -6.74 18.06 -9.18
N LYS A 26 -7.45 18.68 -8.23
CA LYS A 26 -8.70 18.12 -7.69
C LYS A 26 -9.75 17.94 -8.79
N GLU A 27 -9.91 18.94 -9.65
CA GLU A 27 -10.84 18.88 -10.78
C GLU A 27 -10.44 17.80 -11.79
N LYS A 28 -9.16 17.72 -12.13
CA LYS A 28 -8.61 16.69 -13.02
C LYS A 28 -8.80 15.27 -12.46
N LEU A 29 -8.55 15.08 -11.16
CA LEU A 29 -8.78 13.80 -10.50
C LEU A 29 -10.27 13.42 -10.53
N ALA A 30 -11.16 14.35 -10.22
CA ALA A 30 -12.59 14.12 -10.22
C ALA A 30 -13.18 13.83 -11.62
N ALA A 31 -12.51 14.30 -12.67
CA ALA A 31 -12.91 14.05 -14.05
C ALA A 31 -12.49 12.67 -14.59
N LEU A 32 -11.61 11.94 -13.89
CA LEU A 32 -11.19 10.60 -14.31
C LEU A 32 -12.33 9.59 -14.17
N LYS A 33 -12.46 8.74 -15.18
CA LYS A 33 -13.50 7.71 -15.18
C LYS A 33 -13.32 6.75 -14.00
N GLY A 34 -14.42 6.48 -13.30
CA GLY A 34 -14.43 5.56 -12.14
C GLY A 34 -14.10 6.23 -10.80
N ILE A 35 -13.65 7.48 -10.79
CA ILE A 35 -13.46 8.23 -9.54
C ILE A 35 -14.83 8.67 -9.00
N THR A 36 -15.08 8.35 -7.72
CA THR A 36 -16.35 8.63 -7.04
C THR A 36 -16.24 9.77 -6.04
N SER A 37 -15.06 10.02 -5.50
CA SER A 37 -14.78 11.16 -4.62
C SER A 37 -13.31 11.54 -4.60
N VAL A 38 -13.05 12.84 -4.37
CA VAL A 38 -11.71 13.42 -4.18
C VAL A 38 -11.76 14.37 -2.99
N GLU A 39 -11.04 14.02 -1.94
CA GLU A 39 -10.94 14.76 -0.69
C GLU A 39 -9.50 15.24 -0.49
N GLN A 40 -9.31 16.52 -0.24
CA GLN A 40 -7.99 17.07 0.03
C GLN A 40 -7.51 16.67 1.42
N LEU A 41 -6.26 16.24 1.52
CA LEU A 41 -5.59 15.91 2.77
C LEU A 41 -4.52 16.94 3.09
N GLU A 42 -4.24 17.10 4.38
CA GLU A 42 -3.04 17.80 4.82
C GLU A 42 -1.78 17.01 4.49
N SER A 43 -0.69 17.70 4.15
CA SER A 43 0.60 17.08 3.88
C SER A 43 1.77 17.99 4.25
N ASP A 44 2.72 17.42 4.99
CA ASP A 44 4.02 18.04 5.27
C ASP A 44 5.06 17.70 4.18
N VAL A 45 4.71 16.80 3.26
CA VAL A 45 5.63 16.18 2.29
C VAL A 45 5.32 16.58 0.86
N TYR A 46 4.05 16.42 0.44
CA TYR A 46 3.62 16.72 -0.93
C TYR A 46 2.98 18.08 -1.02
N PRO A 47 3.26 18.89 -2.08
CA PRO A 47 2.57 20.16 -2.31
C PRO A 47 1.04 20.03 -2.32
N GLU A 48 0.53 18.94 -2.86
CA GLU A 48 -0.88 18.57 -2.82
C GLU A 48 -1.02 17.08 -2.50
N LYS A 49 -1.98 16.76 -1.63
CA LYS A 49 -2.31 15.38 -1.25
C LYS A 49 -3.82 15.18 -1.22
N TYR A 50 -4.27 14.05 -1.76
CA TYR A 50 -5.69 13.73 -1.87
C TYR A 50 -5.98 12.30 -1.48
N LEU A 51 -7.13 12.10 -0.83
CA LEU A 51 -7.80 10.81 -0.73
C LEU A 51 -8.77 10.70 -1.89
N VAL A 52 -8.57 9.68 -2.71
CA VAL A 52 -9.38 9.39 -3.90
C VAL A 52 -10.09 8.06 -3.69
N ARG A 53 -11.36 7.99 -4.06
CA ARG A 53 -12.11 6.73 -4.10
C ARG A 53 -12.41 6.37 -5.55
N ILE A 54 -12.03 5.16 -5.94
CA ILE A 54 -12.20 4.63 -7.29
C ILE A 54 -13.09 3.40 -7.27
N THR A 55 -13.98 3.28 -8.26
CA THR A 55 -14.80 2.08 -8.45
C THR A 55 -13.95 0.94 -9.01
N GLN A 56 -14.04 -0.24 -8.37
CA GLN A 56 -13.43 -1.48 -8.80
C GLN A 56 -14.49 -2.55 -9.03
N LEU A 57 -14.21 -3.50 -9.92
CA LEU A 57 -15.02 -4.71 -10.06
C LEU A 57 -14.68 -5.70 -8.95
N VAL A 58 -15.69 -6.32 -8.35
CA VAL A 58 -15.49 -7.43 -7.39
C VAL A 58 -14.77 -8.57 -8.09
N ASP A 59 -15.25 -8.94 -9.29
CA ASP A 59 -14.60 -9.89 -10.20
C ASP A 59 -14.43 -9.26 -11.59
N PRO A 60 -13.20 -8.92 -12.01
CA PRO A 60 -12.94 -8.39 -13.35
C PRO A 60 -13.36 -9.30 -14.50
N LYS A 61 -13.47 -10.62 -14.26
CA LYS A 61 -13.90 -11.62 -15.25
C LYS A 61 -15.42 -11.79 -15.31
N ASN A 62 -16.12 -11.35 -14.26
CA ASN A 62 -17.57 -11.39 -14.17
C ASN A 62 -18.12 -10.06 -13.62
N PRO A 63 -18.33 -9.04 -14.46
CA PRO A 63 -18.84 -7.73 -14.02
C PRO A 63 -20.17 -7.79 -13.26
N GLU A 64 -20.99 -8.83 -13.46
CA GLU A 64 -22.26 -9.04 -12.77
C GLU A 64 -22.06 -9.35 -11.27
N ALA A 65 -20.84 -9.73 -10.85
CA ALA A 65 -20.51 -9.90 -9.43
C ALA A 65 -20.55 -8.58 -8.63
N GLY A 66 -20.68 -7.42 -9.33
CA GLY A 66 -20.84 -6.13 -8.72
C GLY A 66 -19.52 -5.33 -8.63
N THR A 67 -19.60 -4.22 -7.92
CA THR A 67 -18.49 -3.28 -7.75
C THR A 67 -18.29 -2.95 -6.27
N PHE A 68 -17.11 -2.44 -5.96
CA PHE A 68 -16.80 -1.84 -4.66
C PHE A 68 -15.99 -0.56 -4.85
N THR A 69 -15.85 0.18 -3.78
CA THR A 69 -15.04 1.41 -3.79
C THR A 69 -13.69 1.11 -3.13
N GLN A 70 -12.60 1.44 -3.84
CA GLN A 70 -11.25 1.28 -3.32
C GLN A 70 -10.64 2.63 -2.98
N ARG A 71 -9.90 2.68 -1.87
CA ARG A 71 -9.20 3.86 -1.39
C ARG A 71 -7.82 3.98 -2.02
N VAL A 72 -7.53 5.18 -2.56
CA VAL A 72 -6.22 5.53 -3.13
C VAL A 72 -5.76 6.87 -2.53
N VAL A 73 -4.53 6.94 -2.05
CA VAL A 73 -3.93 8.21 -1.62
C VAL A 73 -2.99 8.70 -2.69
N VAL A 74 -3.18 9.94 -3.12
CA VAL A 74 -2.39 10.60 -4.17
C VAL A 74 -1.57 11.72 -3.54
N GLY A 75 -0.24 11.68 -3.72
CA GLY A 75 0.67 12.78 -3.43
C GLY A 75 1.21 13.34 -4.74
N HIS A 76 1.02 14.63 -4.97
CA HIS A 76 1.37 15.29 -6.23
C HIS A 76 2.59 16.18 -6.11
N VAL A 77 3.50 16.06 -7.07
CA VAL A 77 4.66 16.96 -7.24
C VAL A 77 4.76 17.52 -8.67
N GLY A 78 4.03 16.94 -9.65
CA GLY A 78 3.99 17.42 -11.04
C GLY A 78 3.48 16.37 -12.02
N PHE A 79 2.80 16.78 -13.08
CA PHE A 79 2.17 15.87 -14.05
C PHE A 79 3.18 15.11 -14.91
N ASP A 80 4.36 15.68 -15.16
CA ASP A 80 5.46 15.13 -15.93
C ASP A 80 6.49 14.36 -15.10
N ARG A 81 6.32 14.37 -13.77
CA ARG A 81 7.22 13.71 -12.82
C ARG A 81 6.99 12.19 -12.83
N PRO A 82 8.02 11.39 -12.46
CA PRO A 82 7.81 9.98 -12.21
C PRO A 82 6.70 9.74 -11.21
N THR A 83 6.05 8.59 -11.28
CA THR A 83 4.98 8.20 -10.35
C THR A 83 5.31 6.86 -9.72
N VAL A 84 5.27 6.80 -8.40
CA VAL A 84 5.42 5.57 -7.62
C VAL A 84 4.04 5.07 -7.24
N ILE A 85 3.66 3.90 -7.76
CA ILE A 85 2.48 3.18 -7.31
C ILE A 85 2.88 2.23 -6.18
N VAL A 86 2.34 2.47 -4.99
CA VAL A 86 2.54 1.60 -3.82
C VAL A 86 1.48 0.52 -3.83
N THR A 87 1.94 -0.72 -4.00
CA THR A 87 1.09 -1.91 -4.01
C THR A 87 1.02 -2.45 -2.58
N GLU A 88 0.05 -1.99 -1.81
CA GLU A 88 -0.11 -2.43 -0.43
C GLU A 88 -0.52 -3.93 -0.36
N GLY A 89 -0.36 -4.52 0.80
CA GLY A 89 -0.81 -5.88 1.06
C GLY A 89 -1.96 -5.94 2.07
N TYR A 90 -2.24 -4.80 2.72
CA TYR A 90 -3.16 -4.69 3.86
C TYR A 90 -3.92 -3.37 3.82
N GLY A 91 -4.44 -2.93 4.98
CA GLY A 91 -5.07 -1.63 5.12
C GLY A 91 -4.07 -0.49 5.03
N GLY A 92 -4.44 0.58 4.34
CA GLY A 92 -3.59 1.70 4.01
C GLY A 92 -3.87 3.01 4.77
N ALA A 93 -4.57 2.95 5.92
CA ALA A 93 -4.93 4.16 6.67
C ALA A 93 -3.72 5.01 7.09
N TYR A 94 -2.57 4.41 7.28
CA TYR A 94 -1.34 5.12 7.66
C TYR A 94 -0.85 6.09 6.57
N ALA A 95 -1.19 5.85 5.30
CA ALA A 95 -0.86 6.76 4.21
C ALA A 95 -1.65 8.09 4.27
N LEU A 96 -2.72 8.17 5.08
CA LEU A 96 -3.45 9.42 5.33
C LEU A 96 -2.65 10.41 6.21
N ASN A 97 -1.68 9.91 6.99
CA ASN A 97 -0.88 10.75 7.86
C ASN A 97 -0.18 11.87 7.05
N PRO A 98 -0.26 13.16 7.48
CA PRO A 98 0.41 14.27 6.79
C PRO A 98 1.91 14.05 6.56
N LYS A 99 2.58 13.33 7.45
CA LYS A 99 4.03 13.04 7.41
C LYS A 99 4.39 11.79 6.61
N TYR A 100 3.39 11.08 6.06
CA TYR A 100 3.69 9.87 5.29
C TYR A 100 4.43 10.23 4.00
N GLU A 101 5.60 9.63 3.84
CA GLU A 101 6.47 9.75 2.67
C GLU A 101 6.96 8.35 2.26
N GLU A 102 6.81 8.02 0.99
CA GLU A 102 7.39 6.79 0.44
C GLU A 102 8.85 7.04 0.04
N GLU A 103 9.76 6.14 0.38
CA GLU A 103 11.20 6.29 0.12
C GLU A 103 11.50 6.63 -1.34
N LEU A 104 10.92 5.87 -2.28
CA LEU A 104 11.16 6.10 -3.71
C LEU A 104 10.57 7.41 -4.21
N THR A 105 9.47 7.90 -3.64
CA THR A 105 8.93 9.22 -4.01
C THR A 105 9.89 10.33 -3.60
N LYS A 106 10.50 10.21 -2.43
CA LYS A 106 11.53 11.14 -1.96
C LYS A 106 12.76 11.12 -2.84
N LEU A 107 13.33 9.93 -3.07
CA LEU A 107 14.56 9.77 -3.84
C LEU A 107 14.44 10.26 -5.28
N LEU A 108 13.27 10.08 -5.90
CA LEU A 108 13.02 10.39 -7.31
C LEU A 108 12.31 11.73 -7.52
N ASN A 109 11.93 12.42 -6.45
CA ASN A 109 11.02 13.56 -6.49
C ASN A 109 9.79 13.23 -7.36
N ALA A 110 9.08 12.16 -6.96
CA ALA A 110 8.02 11.52 -7.73
C ALA A 110 6.65 11.71 -7.09
N ASN A 111 5.60 11.60 -7.90
CA ASN A 111 4.24 11.49 -7.40
C ASN A 111 4.04 10.17 -6.65
N LEU A 112 3.12 10.16 -5.69
CA LEU A 112 2.63 9.00 -4.98
C LEU A 112 1.25 8.60 -5.50
N VAL A 113 1.05 7.32 -5.77
CA VAL A 113 -0.26 6.68 -5.93
C VAL A 113 -0.26 5.46 -5.01
N PHE A 114 -0.77 5.61 -3.81
CA PHE A 114 -0.82 4.56 -2.80
C PHE A 114 -2.17 3.87 -2.85
N VAL A 115 -2.19 2.54 -3.06
CA VAL A 115 -3.43 1.77 -3.25
C VAL A 115 -3.66 0.85 -2.06
N GLU A 116 -4.72 1.10 -1.29
CA GLU A 116 -5.15 0.18 -0.24
C GLU A 116 -5.57 -1.17 -0.85
N TYR A 117 -5.16 -2.26 -0.20
CA TYR A 117 -5.46 -3.59 -0.73
C TYR A 117 -6.96 -3.93 -0.57
N ARG A 118 -7.55 -4.59 -1.59
CA ARG A 118 -8.95 -5.02 -1.50
C ARG A 118 -9.23 -5.86 -0.24
N TYR A 119 -10.43 -5.78 0.31
CA TYR A 119 -10.89 -6.44 1.54
C TYR A 119 -10.26 -5.90 2.82
N PHE A 120 -9.60 -4.75 2.77
CA PHE A 120 -9.14 -4.05 3.95
C PHE A 120 -9.85 -2.72 4.14
N LEU A 121 -10.21 -2.44 5.38
CA LEU A 121 -10.85 -1.18 5.80
C LEU A 121 -11.98 -0.74 4.83
N GLU A 122 -11.90 0.49 4.31
CA GLU A 122 -12.90 1.03 3.38
C GLU A 122 -12.91 0.33 2.00
N SER A 123 -11.85 -0.40 1.64
CA SER A 123 -11.72 -1.12 0.37
C SER A 123 -12.33 -2.54 0.43
N THR A 124 -13.24 -2.78 1.37
CA THR A 124 -13.96 -4.06 1.51
C THR A 124 -15.25 -4.03 0.69
N PRO A 125 -15.46 -4.98 -0.25
CA PRO A 125 -16.74 -5.11 -0.95
C PRO A 125 -17.91 -5.44 -0.01
N GLU A 126 -19.08 -4.89 -0.30
CA GLU A 126 -20.32 -5.24 0.39
C GLU A 126 -21.38 -5.69 -0.64
N PRO A 127 -21.93 -6.92 -0.56
CA PRO A 127 -21.65 -7.94 0.46
C PRO A 127 -20.23 -8.53 0.32
N CYS A 128 -19.63 -8.91 1.47
CA CYS A 128 -18.29 -9.47 1.52
C CYS A 128 -18.32 -10.95 1.12
N ASN A 129 -17.74 -11.28 -0.05
CA ASN A 129 -17.49 -12.65 -0.46
C ASN A 129 -15.97 -12.87 -0.64
N TRP A 130 -15.38 -13.69 0.21
CA TRP A 130 -13.93 -13.96 0.25
C TRP A 130 -13.39 -14.70 -0.97
N ASP A 131 -14.23 -15.36 -1.79
CA ASP A 131 -13.81 -16.06 -3.00
C ASP A 131 -13.17 -15.12 -4.02
N TYR A 132 -13.49 -13.82 -3.96
CA TYR A 132 -12.93 -12.81 -4.83
C TYR A 132 -11.65 -12.14 -4.29
N LEU A 133 -11.20 -12.49 -3.07
CA LEU A 133 -9.91 -12.06 -2.54
C LEU A 133 -8.80 -12.93 -3.13
N THR A 134 -8.50 -12.71 -4.41
CA THR A 134 -7.45 -13.42 -5.14
C THR A 134 -6.31 -12.50 -5.52
N ALA A 135 -5.12 -13.07 -5.73
CA ALA A 135 -3.96 -12.33 -6.22
C ALA A 135 -4.20 -11.71 -7.59
N GLU A 136 -4.91 -12.43 -8.47
CA GLU A 136 -5.26 -11.96 -9.80
C GLU A 136 -6.20 -10.75 -9.74
N ASN A 137 -7.29 -10.82 -8.97
CA ASN A 137 -8.22 -9.70 -8.82
C ASN A 137 -7.54 -8.47 -8.20
N SER A 138 -6.61 -8.68 -7.25
CA SER A 138 -5.82 -7.59 -6.68
C SER A 138 -4.88 -6.94 -7.70
N ALA A 139 -4.33 -7.73 -8.63
CA ALA A 139 -3.52 -7.19 -9.72
C ALA A 139 -4.37 -6.39 -10.73
N TYR A 140 -5.60 -6.81 -10.99
CA TYR A 140 -6.56 -6.05 -11.81
C TYR A 140 -6.94 -4.71 -11.18
N ASP A 141 -7.08 -4.64 -9.85
CA ASP A 141 -7.30 -3.35 -9.17
C ASP A 141 -6.17 -2.37 -9.44
N LEU A 142 -4.93 -2.84 -9.29
CA LEU A 142 -3.73 -2.03 -9.55
C LEU A 142 -3.62 -1.61 -11.01
N HIS A 143 -3.97 -2.52 -11.93
CA HIS A 143 -4.04 -2.22 -13.36
C HIS A 143 -5.05 -1.09 -13.63
N ASN A 144 -6.27 -1.19 -13.11
CA ASN A 144 -7.30 -0.17 -13.30
C ASN A 144 -6.86 1.18 -12.71
N VAL A 145 -6.26 1.20 -11.51
CA VAL A 145 -5.68 2.41 -10.92
C VAL A 145 -4.59 2.97 -11.82
N ASN A 146 -3.63 2.17 -12.26
CA ASN A 146 -2.54 2.59 -13.12
C ASN A 146 -3.05 3.21 -14.43
N GLN A 147 -3.96 2.51 -15.15
CA GLN A 147 -4.51 3.02 -16.42
C GLN A 147 -5.33 4.31 -16.22
N THR A 148 -6.01 4.45 -15.09
CA THR A 148 -6.77 5.65 -14.75
C THR A 148 -5.83 6.83 -14.52
N PHE A 149 -4.80 6.67 -13.69
CA PHE A 149 -3.91 7.77 -13.33
C PHE A 149 -2.85 8.09 -14.39
N LYS A 150 -2.51 7.16 -15.30
CA LYS A 150 -1.67 7.44 -16.48
C LYS A 150 -2.26 8.50 -17.41
N GLN A 151 -3.55 8.75 -17.34
CA GLN A 151 -4.19 9.85 -18.08
C GLN A 151 -3.74 11.23 -17.56
N LEU A 152 -3.26 11.31 -16.30
CA LEU A 152 -2.72 12.54 -15.70
C LEU A 152 -1.21 12.54 -15.62
N TYR A 153 -0.60 11.41 -15.28
CA TYR A 153 0.82 11.31 -15.00
C TYR A 153 1.56 10.61 -16.14
N THR A 154 2.23 11.41 -16.97
CA THR A 154 2.88 10.97 -18.21
C THR A 154 4.33 10.52 -18.03
N GLY A 155 4.91 10.72 -16.84
CA GLY A 155 6.27 10.30 -16.50
C GLY A 155 6.41 8.78 -16.36
N LYS A 156 7.59 8.34 -15.95
CA LYS A 156 7.89 6.92 -15.68
C LYS A 156 7.11 6.41 -14.48
N TRP A 157 6.67 5.15 -14.55
CA TRP A 157 5.94 4.50 -13.48
C TRP A 157 6.79 3.43 -12.79
N ILE A 158 6.80 3.48 -11.48
CA ILE A 158 7.53 2.54 -10.61
C ILE A 158 6.53 1.90 -9.66
N SER A 159 6.49 0.56 -9.58
CA SER A 159 5.73 -0.14 -8.54
C SER A 159 6.64 -0.53 -7.39
N THR A 160 6.14 -0.40 -6.16
CA THR A 160 6.86 -0.78 -4.95
C THR A 160 5.90 -1.24 -3.86
N GLY A 161 6.43 -1.97 -2.89
CA GLY A 161 5.70 -2.43 -1.72
C GLY A 161 6.61 -3.24 -0.80
N ILE A 162 6.23 -3.35 0.46
CA ILE A 162 7.01 -4.00 1.51
C ILE A 162 6.29 -5.28 1.97
N SER A 163 7.03 -6.37 2.21
CA SER A 163 6.50 -7.64 2.71
C SER A 163 5.40 -8.19 1.79
N LYS A 164 4.16 -8.36 2.26
CA LYS A 164 3.02 -8.73 1.41
C LYS A 164 2.80 -7.71 0.27
N GLY A 165 3.03 -6.42 0.49
CA GLY A 165 3.05 -5.41 -0.56
C GLY A 165 4.15 -5.66 -1.60
N GLY A 166 5.35 -6.11 -1.18
CA GLY A 166 6.40 -6.55 -2.09
C GLY A 166 6.01 -7.78 -2.89
N GLN A 167 5.31 -8.74 -2.29
CA GLN A 167 4.70 -9.87 -3.02
C GLN A 167 3.67 -9.37 -4.04
N THR A 168 2.80 -8.44 -3.64
CA THR A 168 1.81 -7.82 -4.53
C THR A 168 2.50 -7.11 -5.71
N THR A 169 3.61 -6.41 -5.49
CA THR A 169 4.44 -5.80 -6.56
C THR A 169 4.89 -6.85 -7.58
N MET A 170 5.39 -8.00 -7.13
CA MET A 170 5.83 -9.09 -8.02
C MET A 170 4.65 -9.70 -8.80
N LEU A 171 3.52 -9.95 -8.13
CA LEU A 171 2.31 -10.49 -8.76
C LEU A 171 1.74 -9.50 -9.77
N TYR A 172 1.65 -8.22 -9.42
CA TYR A 172 1.21 -7.17 -10.33
C TYR A 172 2.06 -7.13 -11.59
N ARG A 173 3.38 -7.18 -11.47
CA ARG A 173 4.30 -7.23 -12.62
C ARG A 173 4.11 -8.49 -13.47
N ALA A 174 3.82 -9.63 -12.84
CA ALA A 174 3.60 -10.88 -13.55
C ALA A 174 2.30 -10.89 -14.37
N PHE A 175 1.21 -10.30 -13.83
CA PHE A 175 -0.07 -10.22 -14.54
C PHE A 175 -0.10 -9.09 -15.57
N PHE A 176 0.55 -7.94 -15.29
CA PHE A 176 0.54 -6.74 -16.13
C PHE A 176 1.98 -6.20 -16.33
N PRO A 177 2.77 -6.88 -17.18
CA PRO A 177 4.20 -6.59 -17.34
C PRO A 177 4.50 -5.20 -17.89
N ASP A 178 3.57 -4.60 -18.64
CA ASP A 178 3.74 -3.33 -19.34
C ASP A 178 3.17 -2.11 -18.58
N ASP A 179 2.55 -2.34 -17.43
CA ASP A 179 1.92 -1.26 -16.65
C ASP A 179 2.93 -0.32 -16.02
N VAL A 180 4.09 -0.80 -15.64
CA VAL A 180 5.12 0.00 -15.00
C VAL A 180 6.49 -0.25 -15.66
N ASP A 181 7.33 0.77 -15.65
CA ASP A 181 8.70 0.66 -16.19
C ASP A 181 9.62 -0.16 -15.27
N ILE A 182 9.47 0.03 -13.95
CA ILE A 182 10.32 -0.58 -12.92
C ILE A 182 9.45 -1.15 -11.82
N SER A 183 9.88 -2.28 -11.25
CA SER A 183 9.27 -2.86 -10.04
C SER A 183 10.33 -3.06 -8.97
N VAL A 184 10.09 -2.55 -7.77
CA VAL A 184 11.00 -2.58 -6.62
C VAL A 184 10.31 -3.25 -5.44
N PRO A 185 10.25 -4.60 -5.39
CA PRO A 185 9.65 -5.31 -4.27
C PRO A 185 10.61 -5.37 -3.09
N TYR A 186 10.26 -4.74 -1.97
CA TYR A 186 11.01 -4.84 -0.72
C TYR A 186 10.58 -6.08 0.06
N VAL A 187 11.54 -6.94 0.37
CA VAL A 187 11.35 -8.15 1.19
C VAL A 187 10.07 -8.94 0.89
N GLY A 188 9.68 -8.98 -0.39
CA GLY A 188 8.48 -9.67 -0.86
C GLY A 188 8.63 -11.18 -0.68
N PRO A 189 7.74 -11.85 0.10
CA PRO A 189 7.82 -13.29 0.29
C PRO A 189 7.38 -14.03 -0.98
N LEU A 190 8.20 -14.98 -1.43
CA LEU A 190 7.83 -15.93 -2.48
C LEU A 190 7.28 -17.19 -1.81
N CYS A 191 5.97 -17.24 -1.58
CA CYS A 191 5.29 -18.38 -0.99
C CYS A 191 5.04 -19.47 -2.03
N LYS A 192 5.31 -20.74 -1.65
CA LYS A 192 5.11 -21.92 -2.50
C LYS A 192 3.75 -22.59 -2.29
N GLY A 193 3.02 -22.16 -1.27
CA GLY A 193 1.71 -22.68 -0.89
C GLY A 193 1.38 -22.23 0.53
N VAL A 194 0.21 -22.63 1.01
CA VAL A 194 -0.22 -22.40 2.40
C VAL A 194 0.73 -23.09 3.36
N GLU A 195 1.01 -24.37 3.10
CA GLU A 195 2.00 -25.16 3.83
C GLU A 195 3.34 -25.13 3.07
N ASP A 196 4.10 -24.05 3.22
CA ASP A 196 5.35 -23.84 2.47
C ASP A 196 6.45 -24.86 2.86
N GLY A 197 6.45 -25.37 4.10
CA GLY A 197 7.41 -26.35 4.60
C GLY A 197 8.81 -25.81 4.87
N ARG A 198 9.09 -24.52 4.64
CA ARG A 198 10.38 -23.87 4.95
C ARG A 198 10.43 -23.23 6.33
N HIS A 199 9.29 -22.87 6.89
CA HIS A 199 9.20 -22.12 8.15
C HIS A 199 9.67 -22.96 9.34
N GLU A 200 9.17 -24.18 9.51
CA GLU A 200 9.53 -25.02 10.64
C GLU A 200 11.01 -25.40 10.64
N PRO A 201 11.64 -25.84 9.52
CA PRO A 201 13.08 -26.07 9.49
C PRO A 201 13.92 -24.82 9.82
N PHE A 202 13.44 -23.62 9.44
CA PHE A 202 14.09 -22.37 9.82
C PHE A 202 13.99 -22.14 11.33
N LEU A 203 12.79 -22.20 11.90
CA LEU A 203 12.57 -21.99 13.34
C LEU A 203 13.32 -23.00 14.22
N ARG A 204 13.54 -24.22 13.71
CA ARG A 204 14.36 -25.25 14.40
C ARG A 204 15.84 -24.94 14.43
N LYS A 205 16.33 -24.01 13.59
CA LYS A 205 17.77 -23.71 13.42
C LYS A 205 18.16 -22.28 13.77
N VAL A 206 17.23 -21.31 13.66
CA VAL A 206 17.50 -19.89 13.89
C VAL A 206 17.96 -19.64 15.33
N GLY A 207 18.92 -18.74 15.53
CA GLY A 207 19.43 -18.35 16.84
C GLY A 207 20.09 -19.50 17.63
N ARG A 208 20.24 -19.31 18.92
CA ARG A 208 20.86 -20.32 19.82
C ARG A 208 19.82 -21.35 20.29
N LYS A 209 20.26 -22.60 20.46
CA LYS A 209 19.41 -23.71 20.92
C LYS A 209 18.72 -23.41 22.26
N GLN A 210 19.39 -22.71 23.15
CA GLN A 210 18.82 -22.35 24.46
C GLN A 210 17.66 -21.36 24.32
N GLU A 211 17.78 -20.40 23.43
CA GLU A 211 16.73 -19.41 23.14
C GLU A 211 15.50 -20.09 22.54
N ARG A 212 15.68 -20.95 21.53
CA ARG A 212 14.57 -21.73 20.96
C ARG A 212 13.82 -22.55 22.00
N ARG A 213 14.54 -23.19 22.95
CA ARG A 213 13.91 -23.93 24.05
C ARG A 213 13.10 -23.04 24.99
N LYS A 214 13.56 -21.81 25.24
CA LYS A 214 12.82 -20.85 26.07
C LYS A 214 11.54 -20.40 25.36
N ILE A 215 11.63 -20.13 24.05
CA ILE A 215 10.47 -19.77 23.22
C ILE A 215 9.42 -20.89 23.23
N GLU A 216 9.85 -22.12 22.95
CA GLU A 216 8.97 -23.29 22.97
C GLU A 216 8.33 -23.53 24.35
N ALA A 217 9.11 -23.37 25.41
CA ALA A 217 8.58 -23.49 26.79
C ALA A 217 7.54 -22.42 27.10
N PHE A 218 7.78 -21.17 26.65
CA PHE A 218 6.85 -20.08 26.79
C PHE A 218 5.53 -20.33 26.04
N GLN A 219 5.63 -20.74 24.76
CA GLN A 219 4.45 -21.07 23.94
C GLN A 219 3.62 -22.18 24.61
N LYS A 220 4.25 -23.25 25.09
CA LYS A 220 3.58 -24.35 25.80
C LYS A 220 2.91 -23.89 27.09
N GLU A 221 3.56 -23.00 27.83
CA GLU A 221 3.00 -22.47 29.07
C GLU A 221 1.80 -21.59 28.82
N VAL A 222 1.81 -20.72 27.81
CA VAL A 222 0.68 -19.91 27.40
C VAL A 222 -0.52 -20.80 27.01
N LEU A 223 -0.29 -21.83 26.20
CA LEU A 223 -1.35 -22.75 25.78
C LEU A 223 -1.94 -23.56 26.94
N LYS A 224 -1.11 -23.98 27.92
CA LYS A 224 -1.59 -24.65 29.15
C LYS A 224 -2.49 -23.76 30.01
N ARG A 225 -2.18 -22.47 30.03
CA ARG A 225 -2.90 -21.46 30.83
C ARG A 225 -3.89 -20.67 30.02
N LYS A 226 -4.35 -21.21 28.87
CA LYS A 226 -5.23 -20.55 27.93
C LYS A 226 -6.45 -19.92 28.60
N GLU A 227 -7.11 -20.67 29.48
CA GLU A 227 -8.30 -20.21 30.21
C GLU A 227 -8.03 -19.00 31.14
N GLU A 228 -6.82 -18.93 31.71
CA GLU A 228 -6.42 -17.80 32.57
C GLU A 228 -6.03 -16.57 31.72
N ILE A 229 -5.48 -16.78 30.51
CA ILE A 229 -4.97 -15.72 29.64
C ILE A 229 -6.06 -15.09 28.80
N LEU A 230 -7.07 -15.85 28.36
CA LEU A 230 -8.15 -15.34 27.52
C LEU A 230 -8.84 -14.10 28.09
N PRO A 231 -9.24 -14.03 29.38
CA PRO A 231 -9.83 -12.82 29.94
C PRO A 231 -8.92 -11.59 29.90
N LEU A 232 -7.59 -11.80 29.98
CA LEU A 232 -6.60 -10.72 29.88
C LEU A 232 -6.49 -10.20 28.44
N LEU A 233 -6.52 -11.10 27.45
CA LEU A 233 -6.53 -10.75 26.03
C LEU A 233 -7.83 -10.00 25.66
N GLU A 234 -8.98 -10.45 26.19
CA GLU A 234 -10.26 -9.76 25.99
C GLU A 234 -10.24 -8.35 26.57
N ALA A 235 -9.73 -8.18 27.79
CA ALA A 235 -9.60 -6.88 28.44
C ALA A 235 -8.68 -5.93 27.64
N PHE A 236 -7.53 -6.43 27.20
CA PHE A 236 -6.59 -5.69 26.35
C PHE A 236 -7.24 -5.28 25.02
N SER A 237 -7.93 -6.22 24.36
CA SER A 237 -8.59 -5.96 23.08
C SER A 237 -9.66 -4.87 23.21
N LYS A 238 -10.43 -4.93 24.30
CA LYS A 238 -11.44 -3.90 24.61
C LYS A 238 -10.80 -2.53 24.89
N GLU A 239 -9.72 -2.48 25.67
CA GLU A 239 -8.96 -1.24 25.92
C GLU A 239 -8.45 -0.61 24.64
N LYS A 240 -7.97 -1.42 23.72
CA LYS A 240 -7.39 -0.97 22.43
C LYS A 240 -8.40 -0.83 21.30
N ASN A 241 -9.70 -1.10 21.54
CA ASN A 241 -10.75 -1.11 20.53
C ASN A 241 -10.42 -2.04 19.35
N LEU A 242 -9.88 -3.24 19.65
CA LEU A 242 -9.55 -4.23 18.64
C LEU A 242 -10.78 -5.13 18.40
N GLU A 243 -11.13 -5.28 17.13
CA GLU A 243 -12.19 -6.19 16.67
C GLU A 243 -11.60 -7.33 15.85
N TYR A 244 -12.04 -8.55 16.11
CA TYR A 244 -11.58 -9.73 15.41
C TYR A 244 -12.73 -10.41 14.68
N ARG A 245 -12.43 -10.98 13.50
CA ARG A 245 -13.40 -11.73 12.68
C ARG A 245 -13.40 -13.24 13.02
N ILE A 246 -12.56 -13.66 13.95
CA ILE A 246 -12.43 -15.04 14.45
C ILE A 246 -12.64 -15.06 15.96
N PRO A 247 -13.01 -16.21 16.55
CA PRO A 247 -13.19 -16.34 18.00
C PRO A 247 -11.91 -16.01 18.77
N MET A 248 -12.04 -15.39 19.94
CA MET A 248 -10.92 -14.99 20.79
C MET A 248 -9.94 -16.13 21.14
N PRO A 249 -10.41 -17.38 21.38
CA PRO A 249 -9.50 -18.50 21.57
C PRO A 249 -8.58 -18.78 20.38
N GLU A 250 -9.07 -18.60 19.15
CA GLU A 250 -8.27 -18.74 17.93
C GLU A 250 -7.30 -17.57 17.76
N VAL A 251 -7.70 -16.34 18.13
CA VAL A 251 -6.78 -15.19 18.16
C VAL A 251 -5.57 -15.50 19.03
N LEU A 252 -5.79 -16.05 20.24
CA LEU A 252 -4.69 -16.43 21.12
C LEU A 252 -3.80 -17.52 20.52
N ASP A 253 -4.39 -18.54 19.86
CA ASP A 253 -3.62 -19.58 19.20
C ASP A 253 -2.73 -19.01 18.09
N TYR A 254 -3.24 -18.11 17.25
CA TYR A 254 -2.46 -17.42 16.23
C TYR A 254 -1.35 -16.53 16.84
N CYS A 255 -1.63 -15.81 17.92
CA CYS A 255 -0.60 -15.04 18.63
C CYS A 255 0.54 -15.95 19.13
N VAL A 256 0.22 -17.13 19.64
CA VAL A 256 1.24 -18.09 20.12
C VAL A 256 2.05 -18.67 18.96
N LEU A 257 1.41 -18.96 17.82
CA LEU A 257 2.09 -19.47 16.61
C LEU A 257 3.00 -18.40 15.99
N GLU A 258 2.56 -17.15 15.96
CA GLU A 258 3.31 -16.02 15.38
C GLU A 258 4.47 -15.55 16.28
N TYR A 259 4.40 -15.80 17.59
CA TYR A 259 5.36 -15.29 18.57
C TYR A 259 6.84 -15.55 18.21
N PRO A 260 7.25 -16.75 17.75
CA PRO A 260 8.66 -16.99 17.36
C PRO A 260 9.12 -16.09 16.21
N PHE A 261 8.26 -15.83 15.21
CA PHE A 261 8.59 -14.97 14.07
C PHE A 261 8.77 -13.52 14.54
N ALA A 262 7.82 -13.01 15.31
CA ALA A 262 7.87 -11.66 15.84
C ALA A 262 9.11 -11.47 16.73
N LEU A 263 9.44 -12.43 17.60
CA LEU A 263 10.59 -12.35 18.47
C LEU A 263 11.92 -12.35 17.69
N TRP A 264 12.07 -13.19 16.66
CA TRP A 264 13.30 -13.24 15.86
C TRP A 264 13.45 -12.03 14.92
N GLN A 265 12.35 -11.32 14.61
CA GLN A 265 12.37 -10.14 13.77
C GLN A 265 12.63 -8.85 14.57
N TRP A 266 12.06 -8.73 15.76
CA TRP A 266 12.00 -7.48 16.51
C TRP A 266 12.64 -7.52 17.91
N GLY A 267 12.99 -8.71 18.42
CA GLY A 267 13.49 -8.96 19.76
C GLY A 267 15.01 -8.87 19.94
#